data_830ee0e1f2eb817674892b2317741c23
#
_entry.id   830ee0e1f2eb817674892b2317741c23
#
_cell.length_a   1.000
_cell.length_b   1.000
_cell.length_c   1.000
_cell.angle_alpha   90.00
_cell.angle_beta   90.00
_cell.angle_gamma   90.00
#
_symmetry.space_group_name_H-M   'P 1'
#
loop_
_entity.id
_entity.type
_entity.pdbx_description
1 polymer ?
#
loop_
_entity_poly.entity_id
_entity_poly.type
_entity_poly.pdbx_seq_one_letter_code
_entity_poly.pdbx_strand_id
1 'polypeptide(L)'
;MKISILGAGGWGTTLAILLHNNGHEVTLWEYKSNYAKLLSKNRTNEIYLPGIQIPTELIITHNLNEAVNKKHVLVLAVPSQFLRSVIHQIDFSEIKNTILLSVAKGIENNSLMTMSQMLKDEIAELDENQIAVLSGPSHAEEVSRKIPTAVVAASKNHETSKLIQVAFMTPYFRVYSSTDILGVELGGSFKNVIAIGAGIIDGAKYGDNTKAAIMTRGVAEISRLGLAMGALPETFAGLSGMGDLIVTCMSRHSRNRFVGEQIGAGKKLKDILKSMEMVAEGVQTSKSASQLANKFNVETPITTEVYRILFEDKDPIKATLDLMTRDMKTE
;
A
#
# COMPACT_ATOMS: atom_id res chain seq x y z
N MET A 1 -0.79 11.22 -22.04
CA MET A 1 -1.01 12.18 -20.93
C MET A 1 0.33 12.53 -20.29
N LYS A 2 0.39 13.65 -19.55
CA LYS A 2 1.54 13.99 -18.68
C LYS A 2 1.27 13.47 -17.29
N ILE A 3 2.09 12.53 -16.82
CA ILE A 3 1.89 11.84 -15.53
C ILE A 3 3.17 11.96 -14.72
N SER A 4 3.05 12.30 -13.44
CA SER A 4 4.17 12.26 -12.53
C SER A 4 3.98 11.21 -11.45
N ILE A 5 5.08 10.55 -11.08
CA ILE A 5 5.12 9.62 -9.96
C ILE A 5 5.98 10.24 -8.86
N LEU A 6 5.37 10.51 -7.71
CA LEU A 6 6.05 11.01 -6.53
C LEU A 6 6.50 9.84 -5.66
N GLY A 7 7.81 9.56 -5.67
CA GLY A 7 8.43 8.47 -4.94
C GLY A 7 9.05 7.40 -5.84
N ALA A 8 10.39 7.35 -5.91
CA ALA A 8 11.14 6.38 -6.71
C ALA A 8 11.47 5.09 -5.95
N GLY A 9 10.56 4.60 -5.11
CA GLY A 9 10.61 3.24 -4.57
C GLY A 9 10.37 2.19 -5.65
N GLY A 10 10.41 0.90 -5.29
CA GLY A 10 10.19 -0.19 -6.24
C GLY A 10 8.85 -0.07 -7.00
N TRP A 11 7.77 0.21 -6.27
CA TRP A 11 6.44 0.37 -6.88
C TRP A 11 6.33 1.61 -7.75
N GLY A 12 6.81 2.78 -7.28
CA GLY A 12 6.78 4.00 -8.08
C GLY A 12 7.61 3.89 -9.36
N THR A 13 8.81 3.30 -9.28
CA THR A 13 9.64 3.03 -10.47
C THR A 13 8.95 2.08 -11.44
N THR A 14 8.31 1.02 -10.95
CA THR A 14 7.56 0.06 -11.78
C THR A 14 6.41 0.74 -12.51
N LEU A 15 5.61 1.57 -11.81
CA LEU A 15 4.50 2.31 -12.43
C LEU A 15 5.00 3.35 -13.43
N ALA A 16 6.13 4.01 -13.16
CA ALA A 16 6.74 4.94 -14.10
C ALA A 16 7.11 4.25 -15.42
N ILE A 17 7.74 3.08 -15.34
CA ILE A 17 8.10 2.27 -16.51
C ILE A 17 6.84 1.78 -17.25
N LEU A 18 5.84 1.28 -16.52
CA LEU A 18 4.57 0.81 -17.11
C LEU A 18 3.88 1.92 -17.90
N LEU A 19 3.71 3.10 -17.30
CA LEU A 19 3.04 4.24 -17.93
C LEU A 19 3.82 4.80 -19.10
N HIS A 20 5.15 4.86 -19.00
CA HIS A 20 6.01 5.26 -20.13
C HIS A 20 5.85 4.29 -21.32
N ASN A 21 5.92 2.98 -21.05
CA ASN A 21 5.71 1.97 -22.08
C ASN A 21 4.30 1.98 -22.69
N ASN A 22 3.33 2.54 -21.96
CA ASN A 22 1.95 2.76 -22.43
C ASN A 22 1.76 4.09 -23.19
N GLY A 23 2.87 4.76 -23.55
CA GLY A 23 2.89 5.95 -24.40
C GLY A 23 2.59 7.27 -23.67
N HIS A 24 2.75 7.32 -22.34
CA HIS A 24 2.59 8.56 -21.58
C HIS A 24 3.93 9.30 -21.41
N GLU A 25 3.87 10.62 -21.29
CA GLU A 25 5.00 11.47 -20.87
C GLU A 25 5.12 11.37 -19.34
N VAL A 26 6.18 10.70 -18.86
CA VAL A 26 6.31 10.34 -17.46
C VAL A 26 7.48 11.05 -16.79
N THR A 27 7.22 11.62 -15.61
CA THR A 27 8.25 12.17 -14.71
C THR A 27 8.26 11.35 -13.42
N LEU A 28 9.43 10.86 -13.01
CA LEU A 28 9.65 10.17 -11.73
C LEU A 28 10.39 11.12 -10.79
N TRP A 29 9.76 11.44 -9.66
CA TRP A 29 10.36 12.26 -8.63
C TRP A 29 10.96 11.42 -7.50
N GLU A 30 12.20 11.77 -7.13
CA GLU A 30 12.90 11.20 -5.98
C GLU A 30 13.37 12.34 -5.07
N TYR A 31 12.99 12.28 -3.79
CA TYR A 31 13.26 13.35 -2.84
C TYR A 31 14.76 13.55 -2.53
N LYS A 32 15.57 12.47 -2.56
CA LYS A 32 17.02 12.53 -2.37
C LYS A 32 17.71 12.93 -3.66
N SER A 33 18.25 14.16 -3.71
CA SER A 33 18.93 14.68 -4.90
C SER A 33 20.03 13.76 -5.42
N ASN A 34 20.87 13.23 -4.52
CA ASN A 34 21.94 12.31 -4.90
C ASN A 34 21.42 11.01 -5.52
N TYR A 35 20.30 10.48 -4.99
CA TYR A 35 19.70 9.26 -5.51
C TYR A 35 19.00 9.50 -6.85
N ALA A 36 18.31 10.62 -7.02
CA ALA A 36 17.74 11.03 -8.30
C ALA A 36 18.81 11.13 -9.40
N LYS A 37 19.97 11.74 -9.11
CA LYS A 37 21.12 11.79 -10.02
C LYS A 37 21.66 10.40 -10.37
N LEU A 38 21.73 9.50 -9.38
CA LEU A 38 22.18 8.13 -9.59
C LEU A 38 21.21 7.37 -10.51
N LEU A 39 19.91 7.45 -10.26
CA LEU A 39 18.88 6.84 -11.10
C LEU A 39 18.92 7.39 -12.53
N SER A 40 19.05 8.71 -12.68
CA SER A 40 19.15 9.37 -14.00
C SER A 40 20.38 8.94 -14.78
N LYS A 41 21.53 8.76 -14.11
CA LYS A 41 22.79 8.34 -14.73
C LYS A 41 22.78 6.84 -15.09
N ASN A 42 22.40 5.99 -14.14
CA ASN A 42 22.55 4.54 -14.28
C ASN A 42 21.35 3.89 -14.99
N ARG A 43 20.21 4.56 -14.97
CA ARG A 43 18.95 4.02 -15.52
C ARG A 43 18.56 2.67 -14.94
N THR A 44 18.94 2.41 -13.68
CA THR A 44 18.55 1.25 -12.87
C THR A 44 18.28 1.68 -11.44
N ASN A 45 17.37 0.98 -10.77
CA ASN A 45 17.02 1.22 -9.37
C ASN A 45 17.43 0.01 -8.52
N GLU A 46 18.73 -0.16 -8.33
CA GLU A 46 19.30 -1.38 -7.73
C GLU A 46 18.88 -1.59 -6.26
N ILE A 47 18.57 -0.51 -5.53
CA ILE A 47 18.14 -0.61 -4.13
C ILE A 47 16.70 -1.13 -4.02
N TYR A 48 15.79 -0.63 -4.87
CA TYR A 48 14.35 -0.87 -4.71
C TYR A 48 13.73 -1.75 -5.78
N LEU A 49 14.40 -1.92 -6.95
CA LEU A 49 13.91 -2.72 -8.09
C LEU A 49 15.09 -3.26 -8.90
N PRO A 50 15.92 -4.14 -8.32
CA PRO A 50 17.17 -4.60 -8.96
C PRO A 50 16.91 -5.34 -10.27
N GLY A 51 17.81 -5.12 -11.23
CA GLY A 51 17.81 -5.80 -12.52
C GLY A 51 16.74 -5.32 -13.50
N ILE A 52 16.08 -4.17 -13.25
CA ILE A 52 15.10 -3.58 -14.16
C ILE A 52 15.64 -2.27 -14.74
N GLN A 53 15.66 -2.19 -16.07
CA GLN A 53 16.12 -1.00 -16.80
C GLN A 53 15.03 0.07 -16.83
N ILE A 54 15.38 1.31 -16.52
CA ILE A 54 14.53 2.49 -16.63
C ILE A 54 14.74 3.09 -18.04
N PRO A 55 13.67 3.31 -18.83
CA PRO A 55 13.77 3.95 -20.15
C PRO A 55 14.52 5.28 -20.13
N THR A 56 15.33 5.54 -21.13
CA THR A 56 16.17 6.75 -21.23
C THR A 56 15.36 8.03 -21.34
N GLU A 57 14.18 7.95 -21.98
CA GLU A 57 13.27 9.06 -22.20
C GLU A 57 12.43 9.42 -20.96
N LEU A 58 12.41 8.53 -19.96
CA LEU A 58 11.69 8.80 -18.70
C LEU A 58 12.45 9.88 -17.92
N ILE A 59 11.75 10.98 -17.60
CA ILE A 59 12.33 12.10 -16.87
C ILE A 59 12.46 11.72 -15.39
N ILE A 60 13.65 11.91 -14.82
CA ILE A 60 13.92 11.69 -13.39
C ILE A 60 14.39 13.00 -12.79
N THR A 61 13.69 13.48 -11.75
CA THR A 61 14.02 14.75 -11.09
C THR A 61 13.92 14.65 -9.57
N HIS A 62 14.62 15.52 -8.87
CA HIS A 62 14.45 15.75 -7.43
C HIS A 62 13.70 17.06 -7.14
N ASN A 63 13.44 17.85 -8.18
CA ASN A 63 12.70 19.10 -8.06
C ASN A 63 11.19 18.80 -8.02
N LEU A 64 10.54 19.04 -6.86
CA LEU A 64 9.12 18.76 -6.68
C LEU A 64 8.25 19.65 -7.58
N ASN A 65 8.58 20.94 -7.71
CA ASN A 65 7.81 21.87 -8.54
C ASN A 65 7.84 21.45 -10.03
N GLU A 66 8.99 21.00 -10.54
CA GLU A 66 9.09 20.44 -11.89
C GLU A 66 8.25 19.18 -12.04
N ALA A 67 8.24 18.34 -11.00
CA ALA A 67 7.49 17.10 -11.01
C ALA A 67 5.96 17.32 -11.02
N VAL A 68 5.44 18.37 -10.36
CA VAL A 68 3.99 18.57 -10.24
C VAL A 68 3.39 19.49 -11.29
N ASN A 69 4.19 20.38 -11.89
CA ASN A 69 3.70 21.40 -12.79
C ASN A 69 3.06 20.81 -14.07
N LYS A 70 1.83 21.27 -14.39
CA LYS A 70 1.07 20.94 -15.62
C LYS A 70 0.92 19.44 -15.88
N LYS A 71 0.69 18.65 -14.84
CA LYS A 71 0.42 17.21 -14.94
C LYS A 71 -1.09 16.95 -14.98
N HIS A 72 -1.48 15.90 -15.69
CA HIS A 72 -2.86 15.41 -15.70
C HIS A 72 -3.14 14.49 -14.50
N VAL A 73 -2.11 13.71 -14.10
CA VAL A 73 -2.19 12.79 -12.96
C VAL A 73 -0.90 12.88 -12.14
N LEU A 74 -1.03 12.99 -10.82
CA LEU A 74 0.05 12.75 -9.86
C LEU A 74 -0.18 11.42 -9.17
N VAL A 75 0.73 10.47 -9.39
CA VAL A 75 0.74 9.17 -8.72
C VAL A 75 1.54 9.28 -7.43
N LEU A 76 0.89 9.09 -6.30
CA LEU A 76 1.45 9.27 -4.96
C LEU A 76 1.98 7.92 -4.46
N ALA A 77 3.28 7.65 -4.70
CA ALA A 77 3.97 6.41 -4.37
C ALA A 77 4.92 6.57 -3.16
N VAL A 78 4.72 7.62 -2.38
CA VAL A 78 5.42 7.87 -1.12
C VAL A 78 4.78 7.02 -0.02
N PRO A 79 5.54 6.45 0.94
CA PRO A 79 4.96 5.73 2.07
C PRO A 79 3.98 6.58 2.86
N SER A 80 2.89 5.96 3.34
CA SER A 80 1.73 6.63 3.93
C SER A 80 2.07 7.64 5.04
N GLN A 81 3.05 7.33 5.90
CA GLN A 81 3.45 8.19 7.02
C GLN A 81 4.21 9.46 6.59
N PHE A 82 4.68 9.53 5.35
CA PHE A 82 5.43 10.68 4.82
C PHE A 82 4.65 11.47 3.76
N LEU A 83 3.52 10.94 3.30
CA LEU A 83 2.80 11.53 2.17
C LEU A 83 2.31 12.95 2.48
N ARG A 84 1.73 13.20 3.66
CA ARG A 84 1.29 14.54 4.07
C ARG A 84 2.42 15.58 3.97
N SER A 85 3.61 15.25 4.44
CA SER A 85 4.75 16.17 4.39
C SER A 85 5.22 16.50 2.97
N VAL A 86 4.97 15.62 2.01
CA VAL A 86 5.25 15.89 0.59
C VAL A 86 4.14 16.75 -0.02
N ILE A 87 2.88 16.46 0.25
CA ILE A 87 1.73 17.23 -0.23
C ILE A 87 1.77 18.68 0.30
N HIS A 88 2.12 18.86 1.56
CA HIS A 88 2.27 20.19 2.19
C HIS A 88 3.25 21.12 1.46
N GLN A 89 4.21 20.57 0.70
CA GLN A 89 5.18 21.36 -0.06
C GLN A 89 4.69 21.76 -1.45
N ILE A 90 3.51 21.31 -1.87
CA ILE A 90 2.95 21.54 -3.21
C ILE A 90 1.98 22.72 -3.13
N ASP A 91 2.18 23.75 -3.97
CA ASP A 91 1.19 24.79 -4.14
C ASP A 91 -0.04 24.21 -4.87
N PHE A 92 -1.21 24.31 -4.24
CA PHE A 92 -2.46 23.81 -4.81
C PHE A 92 -2.77 24.41 -6.18
N SER A 93 -2.39 25.65 -6.43
CA SER A 93 -2.59 26.29 -7.75
C SER A 93 -1.95 25.52 -8.90
N GLU A 94 -0.84 24.81 -8.65
CA GLU A 94 -0.13 24.00 -9.64
C GLU A 94 -0.86 22.69 -9.97
N ILE A 95 -1.72 22.20 -9.06
CA ILE A 95 -2.41 20.91 -9.16
C ILE A 95 -3.94 21.00 -9.19
N LYS A 96 -4.50 22.22 -9.30
CA LYS A 96 -5.95 22.49 -9.23
C LYS A 96 -6.80 21.60 -10.16
N ASN A 97 -6.28 21.20 -11.32
CA ASN A 97 -6.99 20.38 -12.31
C ASN A 97 -6.33 19.00 -12.49
N THR A 98 -5.53 18.57 -11.51
CA THR A 98 -4.75 17.33 -11.56
C THR A 98 -5.45 16.24 -10.77
N ILE A 99 -5.52 15.03 -11.31
CA ILE A 99 -5.99 13.86 -10.56
C ILE A 99 -4.88 13.41 -9.62
N LEU A 100 -5.21 13.25 -8.34
CA LEU A 100 -4.32 12.72 -7.31
C LEU A 100 -4.61 11.23 -7.12
N LEU A 101 -3.72 10.38 -7.60
CA LEU A 101 -3.85 8.92 -7.53
C LEU A 101 -2.96 8.37 -6.43
N SER A 102 -3.54 7.98 -5.29
CA SER A 102 -2.79 7.29 -4.25
C SER A 102 -2.57 5.82 -4.59
N VAL A 103 -1.31 5.37 -4.46
CA VAL A 103 -0.92 3.96 -4.54
C VAL A 103 -0.28 3.47 -3.24
N ALA A 104 -0.28 4.31 -2.20
CA ALA A 104 0.18 3.97 -0.86
C ALA A 104 -0.82 3.05 -0.15
N LYS A 105 -0.31 2.09 0.60
CA LYS A 105 -1.11 1.07 1.30
C LYS A 105 -0.90 1.17 2.81
N GLY A 106 -1.44 2.21 3.42
CA GLY A 106 -1.32 2.48 4.85
C GLY A 106 -2.30 3.54 5.32
N ILE A 107 -2.35 3.74 6.64
CA ILE A 107 -3.19 4.72 7.32
C ILE A 107 -2.28 5.62 8.16
N GLU A 108 -2.48 6.92 8.09
CA GLU A 108 -1.69 7.88 8.85
C GLU A 108 -1.94 7.71 10.36
N ASN A 109 -0.86 7.58 11.14
CA ASN A 109 -0.98 7.19 12.56
C ASN A 109 -1.65 8.24 13.45
N ASN A 110 -1.33 9.52 13.27
CA ASN A 110 -1.80 10.57 14.19
C ASN A 110 -3.27 10.94 13.95
N SER A 111 -3.66 11.05 12.68
CA SER A 111 -5.02 11.44 12.28
C SER A 111 -5.96 10.24 12.13
N LEU A 112 -5.41 9.03 11.97
CA LEU A 112 -6.14 7.80 11.60
C LEU A 112 -6.86 7.90 10.25
N MET A 113 -6.38 8.76 9.36
CA MET A 113 -6.94 8.99 8.05
C MET A 113 -6.36 8.03 7.02
N THR A 114 -7.20 7.58 6.09
CA THR A 114 -6.73 6.99 4.82
C THR A 114 -6.08 8.08 3.97
N MET A 115 -5.38 7.69 2.90
CA MET A 115 -4.67 8.67 2.08
C MET A 115 -5.63 9.64 1.36
N SER A 116 -6.78 9.16 0.91
CA SER A 116 -7.80 10.03 0.30
C SER A 116 -8.38 11.04 1.29
N GLN A 117 -8.62 10.62 2.53
CA GLN A 117 -9.07 11.50 3.61
C GLN A 117 -7.98 12.52 3.97
N MET A 118 -6.73 12.10 4.07
CA MET A 118 -5.59 12.97 4.35
C MET A 118 -5.39 14.03 3.25
N LEU A 119 -5.55 13.65 1.98
CA LEU A 119 -5.47 14.60 0.87
C LEU A 119 -6.55 15.67 0.95
N LYS A 120 -7.77 15.31 1.33
CA LYS A 120 -8.88 16.24 1.50
C LYS A 120 -8.71 17.13 2.73
N ASP A 121 -8.10 16.61 3.80
CA ASP A 121 -7.78 17.36 5.01
C ASP A 121 -6.65 18.39 4.76
N GLU A 122 -5.62 18.00 4.01
CA GLU A 122 -4.47 18.87 3.71
C GLU A 122 -4.79 19.94 2.66
N ILE A 123 -5.67 19.64 1.70
CA ILE A 123 -6.03 20.52 0.60
C ILE A 123 -7.54 20.77 0.65
N ALA A 124 -7.97 21.83 1.35
CA ALA A 124 -9.38 22.13 1.58
C ALA A 124 -10.19 22.34 0.28
N GLU A 125 -9.55 22.92 -0.74
CA GLU A 125 -10.16 23.21 -2.05
C GLU A 125 -10.17 22.02 -3.00
N LEU A 126 -9.55 20.89 -2.64
CA LEU A 126 -9.49 19.70 -3.50
C LEU A 126 -10.89 19.14 -3.75
N ASP A 127 -11.25 19.00 -5.02
CA ASP A 127 -12.47 18.30 -5.41
C ASP A 127 -12.28 16.80 -5.19
N GLU A 128 -13.18 16.15 -4.45
CA GLU A 128 -13.13 14.69 -4.20
C GLU A 128 -13.18 13.89 -5.50
N ASN A 129 -13.74 14.45 -6.57
CA ASN A 129 -13.75 13.85 -7.90
C ASN A 129 -12.35 13.74 -8.53
N GLN A 130 -11.37 14.49 -8.03
CA GLN A 130 -9.98 14.42 -8.47
C GLN A 130 -9.17 13.38 -7.70
N ILE A 131 -9.74 12.75 -6.68
CA ILE A 131 -9.06 11.73 -5.88
C ILE A 131 -9.35 10.34 -6.44
N ALA A 132 -8.29 9.57 -6.65
CA ALA A 132 -8.37 8.16 -7.00
C ALA A 132 -7.37 7.35 -6.17
N VAL A 133 -7.60 6.04 -6.10
CA VAL A 133 -6.69 5.08 -5.47
C VAL A 133 -6.49 3.88 -6.40
N LEU A 134 -5.29 3.29 -6.38
CA LEU A 134 -4.97 2.06 -7.10
C LEU A 134 -4.42 1.03 -6.12
N SER A 135 -5.10 -0.10 -6.00
CA SER A 135 -4.70 -1.18 -5.09
C SER A 135 -5.06 -2.55 -5.66
N GLY A 136 -4.49 -3.61 -5.09
CA GLY A 136 -4.68 -5.00 -5.53
C GLY A 136 -3.37 -5.78 -5.47
N PRO A 137 -3.38 -7.08 -5.83
CA PRO A 137 -2.21 -7.95 -5.81
C PRO A 137 -1.19 -7.48 -6.86
N SER A 138 -0.17 -6.73 -6.43
CA SER A 138 0.74 -6.02 -7.34
C SER A 138 2.15 -5.87 -6.77
N HIS A 139 2.90 -6.97 -6.73
CA HIS A 139 4.33 -6.89 -6.41
C HIS A 139 5.10 -6.20 -7.54
N ALA A 140 5.91 -5.20 -7.18
CA ALA A 140 6.72 -4.42 -8.12
C ALA A 140 7.62 -5.32 -8.98
N GLU A 141 8.19 -6.34 -8.36
CA GLU A 141 9.08 -7.31 -8.98
C GLU A 141 8.43 -8.14 -10.08
N GLU A 142 7.13 -8.40 -9.95
CA GLU A 142 6.35 -9.16 -10.94
C GLU A 142 5.84 -8.24 -12.06
N VAL A 143 5.25 -7.11 -11.70
CA VAL A 143 4.71 -6.15 -12.67
C VAL A 143 5.81 -5.61 -13.58
N SER A 144 6.99 -5.29 -13.03
CA SER A 144 8.15 -4.81 -13.82
C SER A 144 8.66 -5.83 -14.84
N ARG A 145 8.40 -7.12 -14.59
CA ARG A 145 8.71 -8.24 -15.52
C ARG A 145 7.52 -8.62 -16.42
N LYS A 146 6.48 -7.78 -16.46
CA LYS A 146 5.29 -7.98 -17.29
C LYS A 146 4.52 -9.27 -16.95
N ILE A 147 4.61 -9.75 -15.72
CA ILE A 147 3.80 -10.88 -15.25
C ILE A 147 2.34 -10.42 -15.13
N PRO A 148 1.37 -11.19 -15.64
CA PRO A 148 -0.04 -10.81 -15.61
C PRO A 148 -0.52 -10.46 -14.20
N THR A 149 -1.05 -9.24 -14.07
CA THR A 149 -1.45 -8.65 -12.80
C THR A 149 -2.81 -7.96 -12.95
N ALA A 150 -3.67 -8.07 -11.94
CA ALA A 150 -4.97 -7.40 -11.92
C ALA A 150 -5.12 -6.56 -10.64
N VAL A 151 -5.58 -5.31 -10.81
CA VAL A 151 -5.75 -4.33 -9.73
C VAL A 151 -7.08 -3.59 -9.85
N VAL A 152 -7.41 -2.77 -8.86
CA VAL A 152 -8.60 -1.91 -8.83
C VAL A 152 -8.18 -0.45 -8.78
N ALA A 153 -8.75 0.38 -9.67
CA ALA A 153 -8.75 1.83 -9.59
C ALA A 153 -10.10 2.29 -9.01
N ALA A 154 -10.09 2.98 -7.89
CA ALA A 154 -11.31 3.49 -7.27
C ALA A 154 -11.32 5.01 -7.21
N SER A 155 -12.48 5.61 -7.48
CA SER A 155 -12.75 7.05 -7.32
C SER A 155 -14.25 7.24 -7.06
N LYS A 156 -14.64 8.25 -6.28
CA LYS A 156 -16.05 8.65 -6.16
C LYS A 156 -16.64 9.04 -7.51
N ASN A 157 -15.82 9.59 -8.41
CA ASN A 157 -16.19 9.90 -9.79
C ASN A 157 -15.84 8.74 -10.72
N HIS A 158 -16.86 8.17 -11.37
CA HIS A 158 -16.70 7.07 -12.32
C HIS A 158 -15.78 7.43 -13.51
N GLU A 159 -15.87 8.65 -14.04
CA GLU A 159 -15.01 9.09 -15.15
C GLU A 159 -13.53 9.14 -14.71
N THR A 160 -13.23 9.56 -13.48
CA THR A 160 -11.88 9.54 -12.93
C THR A 160 -11.35 8.11 -12.79
N SER A 161 -12.13 7.19 -12.21
CA SER A 161 -11.70 5.79 -12.11
C SER A 161 -11.51 5.14 -13.47
N LYS A 162 -12.36 5.46 -14.45
CA LYS A 162 -12.25 4.99 -15.84
C LYS A 162 -11.03 5.58 -16.56
N LEU A 163 -10.72 6.87 -16.35
CA LEU A 163 -9.52 7.49 -16.89
C LEU A 163 -8.25 6.78 -16.38
N ILE A 164 -8.18 6.53 -15.08
CA ILE A 164 -7.07 5.77 -14.48
C ILE A 164 -7.04 4.34 -15.02
N GLN A 165 -8.18 3.67 -15.12
CA GLN A 165 -8.27 2.34 -15.73
C GLN A 165 -7.64 2.33 -17.13
N VAL A 166 -8.04 3.25 -18.00
CA VAL A 166 -7.53 3.33 -19.38
C VAL A 166 -6.03 3.67 -19.40
N ALA A 167 -5.58 4.60 -18.57
CA ALA A 167 -4.18 5.02 -18.52
C ALA A 167 -3.21 3.89 -18.13
N PHE A 168 -3.63 3.01 -17.22
CA PHE A 168 -2.78 1.94 -16.69
C PHE A 168 -2.97 0.59 -17.39
N MET A 169 -4.06 0.41 -18.17
CA MET A 169 -4.36 -0.86 -18.83
C MET A 169 -3.29 -1.24 -19.84
N THR A 170 -2.78 -2.47 -19.75
CA THR A 170 -1.86 -3.08 -20.72
C THR A 170 -2.25 -4.55 -20.94
N PRO A 171 -1.68 -5.28 -21.90
CA PRO A 171 -1.94 -6.72 -22.05
C PRO A 171 -1.59 -7.58 -20.83
N TYR A 172 -0.73 -7.08 -19.93
CA TYR A 172 -0.29 -7.77 -18.73
C TYR A 172 -0.69 -7.07 -17.43
N PHE A 173 -1.33 -5.90 -17.49
CA PHE A 173 -1.79 -5.17 -16.31
C PHE A 173 -3.26 -4.80 -16.47
N ARG A 174 -4.13 -5.60 -15.85
CA ARG A 174 -5.58 -5.43 -15.90
C ARG A 174 -6.06 -4.52 -14.78
N VAL A 175 -6.82 -3.48 -15.10
CA VAL A 175 -7.39 -2.57 -14.11
C VAL A 175 -8.91 -2.67 -14.12
N TYR A 176 -9.51 -2.93 -12.96
CA TYR A 176 -10.95 -2.85 -12.74
C TYR A 176 -11.29 -1.50 -12.09
N SER A 177 -12.49 -0.98 -12.33
CA SER A 177 -12.96 0.26 -11.70
C SER A 177 -13.86 -0.03 -10.49
N SER A 178 -13.84 0.88 -9.51
CA SER A 178 -14.72 0.85 -8.33
C SER A 178 -15.09 2.27 -7.92
N THR A 179 -16.19 2.43 -7.19
CA THR A 179 -16.58 3.69 -6.52
C THR A 179 -16.25 3.67 -5.02
N ASP A 180 -15.90 2.52 -4.45
CA ASP A 180 -15.57 2.37 -3.05
C ASP A 180 -14.07 2.66 -2.79
N ILE A 181 -13.70 3.94 -2.78
CA ILE A 181 -12.34 4.37 -2.42
C ILE A 181 -11.96 3.83 -1.05
N LEU A 182 -12.85 4.00 -0.06
CA LEU A 182 -12.56 3.66 1.33
C LEU A 182 -12.25 2.17 1.49
N GLY A 183 -13.08 1.30 0.93
CA GLY A 183 -12.86 -0.14 0.99
C GLY A 183 -11.56 -0.58 0.30
N VAL A 184 -11.23 0.03 -0.85
CA VAL A 184 -9.99 -0.26 -1.59
C VAL A 184 -8.75 0.16 -0.78
N GLU A 185 -8.79 1.33 -0.09
CA GLU A 185 -7.71 1.78 0.78
C GLU A 185 -7.55 0.92 2.03
N LEU A 186 -8.67 0.60 2.70
CA LEU A 186 -8.68 -0.21 3.93
C LEU A 186 -8.20 -1.64 3.66
N GLY A 187 -8.69 -2.28 2.58
CA GLY A 187 -8.25 -3.60 2.17
C GLY A 187 -6.73 -3.63 1.92
N GLY A 188 -6.23 -2.70 1.11
CA GLY A 188 -4.80 -2.57 0.80
C GLY A 188 -3.93 -2.24 2.03
N SER A 189 -4.47 -1.54 3.02
CA SER A 189 -3.75 -1.15 4.23
C SER A 189 -3.74 -2.25 5.29
N PHE A 190 -4.91 -2.76 5.68
CA PHE A 190 -5.03 -3.72 6.78
C PHE A 190 -4.48 -5.11 6.43
N LYS A 191 -4.51 -5.52 5.16
CA LYS A 191 -3.87 -6.78 4.73
C LYS A 191 -2.40 -6.87 5.16
N ASN A 192 -1.70 -5.73 5.26
CA ASN A 192 -0.30 -5.66 5.66
C ASN A 192 -0.10 -6.10 7.11
N VAL A 193 -1.07 -5.83 8.00
CA VAL A 193 -1.06 -6.29 9.39
C VAL A 193 -1.23 -7.80 9.44
N ILE A 194 -2.20 -8.33 8.69
CA ILE A 194 -2.43 -9.79 8.61
C ILE A 194 -1.21 -10.51 8.01
N ALA A 195 -0.53 -9.89 7.04
CA ALA A 195 0.68 -10.45 6.45
C ALA A 195 1.85 -10.54 7.46
N ILE A 196 1.95 -9.62 8.43
CA ILE A 196 2.88 -9.76 9.55
C ILE A 196 2.50 -10.99 10.38
N GLY A 197 1.22 -11.16 10.73
CA GLY A 197 0.74 -12.35 11.43
C GLY A 197 1.03 -13.66 10.68
N ALA A 198 0.79 -13.69 9.36
CA ALA A 198 1.13 -14.84 8.52
C ALA A 198 2.64 -15.14 8.51
N GLY A 199 3.47 -14.10 8.50
CA GLY A 199 4.92 -14.23 8.63
C GLY A 199 5.33 -14.82 10.00
N ILE A 200 4.70 -14.37 11.09
CA ILE A 200 4.95 -14.92 12.44
C ILE A 200 4.69 -16.43 12.46
N ILE A 201 3.60 -16.86 11.82
CA ILE A 201 3.26 -18.28 11.68
C ILE A 201 4.35 -19.06 10.93
N ASP A 202 4.86 -18.48 9.82
CA ASP A 202 5.96 -19.07 9.05
C ASP A 202 7.24 -19.21 9.90
N GLY A 203 7.63 -18.14 10.61
CA GLY A 203 8.81 -18.12 11.47
C GLY A 203 8.72 -19.07 12.67
N ALA A 204 7.53 -19.21 13.24
CA ALA A 204 7.22 -20.15 14.34
C ALA A 204 6.98 -21.60 13.85
N LYS A 205 6.97 -21.85 12.52
CA LYS A 205 6.79 -23.17 11.90
C LYS A 205 5.46 -23.85 12.24
N TYR A 206 4.36 -23.09 12.33
CA TYR A 206 3.03 -23.64 12.64
C TYR A 206 2.32 -24.33 11.47
N GLY A 207 2.79 -24.14 10.23
CA GLY A 207 2.30 -24.82 9.06
C GLY A 207 1.09 -24.18 8.37
N ASP A 208 0.65 -24.84 7.29
CA ASP A 208 -0.30 -24.26 6.31
C ASP A 208 -1.72 -24.11 6.85
N ASN A 209 -2.19 -25.01 7.72
CA ASN A 209 -3.53 -24.91 8.31
C ASN A 209 -3.67 -23.62 9.14
N THR A 210 -2.66 -23.31 9.97
CA THR A 210 -2.65 -22.07 10.76
C THR A 210 -2.57 -20.83 9.88
N LYS A 211 -1.78 -20.92 8.79
CA LYS A 211 -1.66 -19.84 7.81
C LYS A 211 -2.97 -19.60 7.05
N ALA A 212 -3.66 -20.65 6.64
CA ALA A 212 -4.98 -20.56 6.02
C ALA A 212 -6.00 -19.93 6.98
N ALA A 213 -6.01 -20.37 8.25
CA ALA A 213 -6.90 -19.84 9.26
C ALA A 213 -6.68 -18.34 9.50
N ILE A 214 -5.43 -17.86 9.66
CA ILE A 214 -5.16 -16.43 9.87
C ILE A 214 -5.55 -15.59 8.66
N MET A 215 -5.36 -16.09 7.45
CA MET A 215 -5.77 -15.38 6.23
C MET A 215 -7.29 -15.24 6.16
N THR A 216 -8.03 -16.33 6.37
CA THR A 216 -9.50 -16.34 6.33
C THR A 216 -10.11 -15.45 7.43
N ARG A 217 -9.63 -15.61 8.66
CA ARG A 217 -10.10 -14.80 9.79
C ARG A 217 -9.64 -13.33 9.67
N GLY A 218 -8.48 -13.10 9.07
CA GLY A 218 -7.97 -11.76 8.76
C GLY A 218 -8.88 -11.00 7.78
N VAL A 219 -9.35 -11.64 6.71
CA VAL A 219 -10.35 -11.03 5.80
C VAL A 219 -11.61 -10.65 6.57
N ALA A 220 -12.10 -11.53 7.47
CA ALA A 220 -13.29 -11.26 8.27
C ALA A 220 -13.10 -10.06 9.23
N GLU A 221 -11.91 -9.90 9.83
CA GLU A 221 -11.59 -8.73 10.66
C GLU A 221 -11.54 -7.44 9.84
N ILE A 222 -10.84 -7.47 8.70
CA ILE A 222 -10.75 -6.32 7.79
C ILE A 222 -12.13 -5.90 7.31
N SER A 223 -12.98 -6.86 6.92
CA SER A 223 -14.34 -6.59 6.48
C SER A 223 -15.19 -5.95 7.58
N ARG A 224 -15.17 -6.50 8.81
CA ARG A 224 -15.93 -5.92 9.94
C ARG A 224 -15.53 -4.49 10.23
N LEU A 225 -14.21 -4.22 10.29
CA LEU A 225 -13.72 -2.88 10.56
C LEU A 225 -14.04 -1.93 9.40
N GLY A 226 -13.85 -2.39 8.16
CA GLY A 226 -14.15 -1.59 6.97
C GLY A 226 -15.63 -1.25 6.87
N LEU A 227 -16.54 -2.20 7.14
CA LEU A 227 -17.99 -1.97 7.19
C LEU A 227 -18.38 -0.95 8.26
N ALA A 228 -17.80 -1.05 9.46
CA ALA A 228 -18.03 -0.09 10.53
C ALA A 228 -17.55 1.33 10.16
N MET A 229 -16.56 1.44 9.27
CA MET A 229 -16.05 2.70 8.73
C MET A 229 -16.83 3.20 7.50
N GLY A 230 -17.77 2.41 6.95
CA GLY A 230 -18.63 2.79 5.82
C GLY A 230 -18.18 2.28 4.45
N ALA A 231 -17.25 1.33 4.39
CA ALA A 231 -16.84 0.65 3.15
C ALA A 231 -17.86 -0.44 2.73
N LEU A 232 -17.80 -0.85 1.46
CA LEU A 232 -18.68 -1.89 0.93
C LEU A 232 -18.12 -3.30 1.18
N PRO A 233 -18.93 -4.29 1.59
CA PRO A 233 -18.47 -5.64 1.89
C PRO A 233 -17.86 -6.35 0.68
N GLU A 234 -18.37 -6.12 -0.52
CA GLU A 234 -17.93 -6.74 -1.77
C GLU A 234 -16.45 -6.39 -2.08
N THR A 235 -16.02 -5.22 -1.67
CA THR A 235 -14.63 -4.76 -1.89
C THR A 235 -13.62 -5.66 -1.20
N PHE A 236 -13.95 -6.18 0.00
CA PHE A 236 -13.04 -7.04 0.76
C PHE A 236 -12.97 -8.47 0.21
N ALA A 237 -13.99 -8.94 -0.50
CA ALA A 237 -13.96 -10.21 -1.24
C ALA A 237 -13.23 -10.09 -2.59
N GLY A 238 -12.93 -8.87 -3.04
CA GLY A 238 -12.32 -8.57 -4.33
C GLY A 238 -10.77 -8.54 -4.32
N LEU A 239 -10.22 -7.94 -5.40
CA LEU A 239 -8.78 -7.86 -5.63
C LEU A 239 -8.04 -7.03 -4.57
N SER A 240 -8.59 -5.89 -4.16
CA SER A 240 -7.96 -5.00 -3.17
C SER A 240 -8.08 -5.52 -1.72
N GLY A 241 -9.01 -6.44 -1.45
CA GLY A 241 -9.16 -7.13 -0.18
C GLY A 241 -8.46 -8.50 -0.18
N MET A 242 -9.24 -9.55 -0.43
CA MET A 242 -8.78 -10.94 -0.40
C MET A 242 -7.61 -11.19 -1.36
N GLY A 243 -7.67 -10.70 -2.59
CA GLY A 243 -6.62 -10.92 -3.60
C GLY A 243 -5.26 -10.40 -3.14
N ASP A 244 -5.22 -9.14 -2.67
CA ASP A 244 -3.98 -8.51 -2.20
C ASP A 244 -3.50 -9.11 -0.86
N LEU A 245 -4.42 -9.56 -0.01
CA LEU A 245 -4.09 -10.25 1.24
C LEU A 245 -3.41 -11.59 0.96
N ILE A 246 -3.98 -12.43 0.09
CA ILE A 246 -3.43 -13.75 -0.24
C ILE A 246 -2.00 -13.60 -0.76
N VAL A 247 -1.79 -12.78 -1.80
CA VAL A 247 -0.46 -12.61 -2.38
C VAL A 247 0.54 -12.07 -1.37
N THR A 248 0.12 -11.16 -0.48
CA THR A 248 1.01 -10.55 0.51
C THR A 248 1.39 -11.52 1.63
N CYS A 249 0.48 -12.41 2.05
CA CYS A 249 0.75 -13.43 3.05
C CYS A 249 1.61 -14.58 2.52
N MET A 250 1.57 -14.86 1.22
CA MET A 250 2.28 -16.00 0.62
C MET A 250 3.61 -15.62 -0.02
N SER A 251 3.71 -14.42 -0.58
CA SER A 251 4.87 -14.02 -1.38
C SER A 251 6.13 -13.78 -0.54
N ARG A 252 7.26 -14.26 -1.06
CA ARG A 252 8.60 -13.92 -0.55
C ARG A 252 8.98 -12.44 -0.75
N HIS A 253 8.30 -11.73 -1.65
CA HIS A 253 8.51 -10.30 -1.88
C HIS A 253 7.79 -9.43 -0.85
N SER A 254 6.95 -10.01 0.00
CA SER A 254 6.23 -9.28 1.04
C SER A 254 7.14 -8.88 2.19
N ARG A 255 7.44 -7.59 2.29
CA ARG A 255 8.20 -7.00 3.41
C ARG A 255 7.51 -7.20 4.76
N ASN A 256 6.19 -7.14 4.77
CA ASN A 256 5.41 -7.33 5.99
C ASN A 256 5.47 -8.80 6.47
N ARG A 257 5.30 -9.76 5.55
CA ARG A 257 5.50 -11.17 5.85
C ARG A 257 6.93 -11.43 6.35
N PHE A 258 7.95 -10.84 5.72
CA PHE A 258 9.34 -10.95 6.15
C PHE A 258 9.54 -10.47 7.58
N VAL A 259 9.00 -9.28 7.95
CA VAL A 259 9.07 -8.80 9.34
C VAL A 259 8.48 -9.82 10.31
N GLY A 260 7.29 -10.33 9.99
CA GLY A 260 6.61 -11.35 10.79
C GLY A 260 7.44 -12.64 10.92
N GLU A 261 8.01 -13.14 9.83
CA GLU A 261 8.85 -14.34 9.80
C GLU A 261 10.09 -14.22 10.71
N GLN A 262 10.75 -13.06 10.66
CA GLN A 262 11.90 -12.80 11.55
C GLN A 262 11.48 -12.71 13.03
N ILE A 263 10.31 -12.13 13.31
CA ILE A 263 9.75 -12.08 14.70
C ILE A 263 9.40 -13.49 15.17
N GLY A 264 8.70 -14.28 14.34
CA GLY A 264 8.36 -15.67 14.64
C GLY A 264 9.60 -16.56 14.85
N ALA A 265 10.72 -16.22 14.22
CA ALA A 265 12.03 -16.83 14.46
C ALA A 265 12.79 -16.27 15.69
N GLY A 266 12.17 -15.41 16.52
CA GLY A 266 12.71 -14.90 17.78
C GLY A 266 13.52 -13.62 17.69
N LYS A 267 13.59 -12.94 16.53
CA LYS A 267 14.31 -11.66 16.40
C LYS A 267 13.47 -10.48 16.93
N LYS A 268 14.14 -9.46 17.44
CA LYS A 268 13.48 -8.23 17.91
C LYS A 268 13.16 -7.29 16.75
N LEU A 269 11.97 -6.67 16.78
CA LEU A 269 11.51 -5.73 15.77
C LEU A 269 12.56 -4.64 15.44
N LYS A 270 13.18 -4.05 16.45
CA LYS A 270 14.18 -2.99 16.29
C LYS A 270 15.37 -3.43 15.40
N ASP A 271 15.83 -4.66 15.55
CA ASP A 271 16.98 -5.18 14.82
C ASP A 271 16.57 -5.54 13.38
N ILE A 272 15.36 -6.07 13.19
CA ILE A 272 14.79 -6.35 11.88
C ILE A 272 14.69 -5.06 11.06
N LEU A 273 14.07 -4.01 11.63
CA LEU A 273 13.88 -2.74 10.92
C LEU A 273 15.21 -2.04 10.58
N LYS A 274 16.25 -2.18 11.40
CA LYS A 274 17.59 -1.66 11.08
C LYS A 274 18.25 -2.35 9.90
N SER A 275 17.94 -3.61 9.65
CA SER A 275 18.49 -4.39 8.53
C SER A 275 17.74 -4.18 7.21
N MET A 276 16.64 -3.43 7.21
CA MET A 276 15.78 -3.22 6.05
C MET A 276 16.00 -1.86 5.39
N GLU A 277 16.23 -1.85 4.09
CA GLU A 277 16.26 -0.63 3.28
C GLU A 277 14.85 -0.11 2.92
N MET A 278 13.87 -1.02 2.85
CA MET A 278 12.51 -0.70 2.45
C MET A 278 11.54 -0.73 3.62
N VAL A 279 10.55 0.17 3.59
CA VAL A 279 9.52 0.28 4.62
C VAL A 279 8.57 -0.93 4.57
N ALA A 280 8.27 -1.52 5.74
CA ALA A 280 7.17 -2.44 5.95
C ALA A 280 5.98 -1.66 6.53
N GLU A 281 5.07 -1.21 5.67
CA GLU A 281 3.91 -0.36 6.03
C GLU A 281 3.05 -0.95 7.14
N GLY A 282 2.92 -2.29 7.19
CA GLY A 282 2.12 -3.00 8.19
C GLY A 282 2.54 -2.74 9.63
N VAL A 283 3.83 -2.43 9.86
CA VAL A 283 4.32 -2.11 11.21
C VAL A 283 3.64 -0.84 11.73
N GLN A 284 3.59 0.22 10.94
CA GLN A 284 2.92 1.45 11.34
C GLN A 284 1.39 1.31 11.27
N THR A 285 0.88 0.62 10.24
CA THR A 285 -0.55 0.37 10.07
C THR A 285 -1.14 -0.45 11.23
N SER A 286 -0.38 -1.32 11.90
CA SER A 286 -0.90 -2.06 13.06
C SER A 286 -1.28 -1.15 14.23
N LYS A 287 -0.61 0.01 14.40
CA LYS A 287 -1.00 1.02 15.39
C LYS A 287 -2.33 1.67 15.03
N SER A 288 -2.43 2.21 13.81
CA SER A 288 -3.66 2.87 13.35
C SER A 288 -4.83 1.89 13.25
N ALA A 289 -4.59 0.64 12.84
CA ALA A 289 -5.63 -0.40 12.79
C ALA A 289 -6.19 -0.73 14.19
N SER A 290 -5.31 -0.89 15.20
CA SER A 290 -5.73 -1.10 16.59
C SER A 290 -6.51 0.10 17.15
N GLN A 291 -6.07 1.32 16.86
CA GLN A 291 -6.76 2.54 17.31
C GLN A 291 -8.12 2.72 16.62
N LEU A 292 -8.22 2.41 15.32
CA LEU A 292 -9.48 2.45 14.58
C LEU A 292 -10.46 1.38 15.09
N ALA A 293 -9.98 0.16 15.35
CA ALA A 293 -10.80 -0.90 15.94
C ALA A 293 -11.43 -0.45 17.27
N ASN A 294 -10.65 0.18 18.13
CA ASN A 294 -11.15 0.76 19.39
C ASN A 294 -12.12 1.91 19.15
N LYS A 295 -11.81 2.84 18.24
CA LYS A 295 -12.66 4.00 17.91
C LYS A 295 -14.04 3.58 17.39
N PHE A 296 -14.10 2.53 16.57
CA PHE A 296 -15.33 2.01 15.98
C PHE A 296 -15.96 0.86 16.80
N ASN A 297 -15.36 0.51 17.95
CA ASN A 297 -15.81 -0.59 18.83
C ASN A 297 -15.95 -1.91 18.05
N VAL A 298 -14.96 -2.24 17.21
CA VAL A 298 -14.91 -3.46 16.40
C VAL A 298 -13.88 -4.43 16.95
N GLU A 299 -14.28 -5.68 17.14
CA GLU A 299 -13.39 -6.74 17.60
C GLU A 299 -12.47 -7.22 16.48
N THR A 300 -11.15 -7.00 16.65
CA THR A 300 -10.08 -7.38 15.71
C THR A 300 -8.97 -8.14 16.41
N PRO A 301 -9.24 -9.39 16.85
CA PRO A 301 -8.30 -10.15 17.71
C PRO A 301 -6.93 -10.39 17.05
N ILE A 302 -6.86 -10.72 15.76
CA ILE A 302 -5.58 -10.94 15.07
C ILE A 302 -4.78 -9.63 15.01
N THR A 303 -5.42 -8.54 14.61
CA THR A 303 -4.82 -7.21 14.56
C THR A 303 -4.30 -6.78 15.93
N THR A 304 -5.07 -7.04 17.00
CA THR A 304 -4.69 -6.75 18.37
C THR A 304 -3.47 -7.55 18.81
N GLU A 305 -3.42 -8.85 18.51
CA GLU A 305 -2.26 -9.67 18.87
C GLU A 305 -1.01 -9.29 18.09
N VAL A 306 -1.14 -8.98 16.80
CA VAL A 306 -0.01 -8.44 16.00
C VAL A 306 0.50 -7.14 16.62
N TYR A 307 -0.37 -6.21 16.99
CA TYR A 307 0.01 -4.97 17.66
C TYR A 307 0.78 -5.24 18.97
N ARG A 308 0.27 -6.14 19.82
CA ARG A 308 0.91 -6.49 21.11
C ARG A 308 2.29 -7.12 20.92
N ILE A 309 2.43 -8.00 19.92
CA ILE A 309 3.73 -8.58 19.58
C ILE A 309 4.73 -7.50 19.15
N LEU A 310 4.29 -6.55 18.31
CA LEU A 310 5.16 -5.52 17.76
C LEU A 310 5.57 -4.45 18.77
N PHE A 311 4.67 -4.07 19.70
CA PHE A 311 4.84 -2.87 20.53
C PHE A 311 4.74 -3.10 22.04
N GLU A 312 4.27 -4.27 22.48
CA GLU A 312 4.14 -4.62 23.89
C GLU A 312 4.99 -5.84 24.27
N ASP A 313 5.93 -6.22 23.41
CA ASP A 313 6.84 -7.37 23.62
C ASP A 313 6.12 -8.69 23.96
N LYS A 314 4.85 -8.85 23.50
CA LYS A 314 4.10 -10.10 23.72
C LYS A 314 4.76 -11.24 22.96
N ASP A 315 4.91 -12.37 23.63
CA ASP A 315 5.46 -13.59 23.01
C ASP A 315 4.53 -14.11 21.89
N PRO A 316 5.03 -14.39 20.67
CA PRO A 316 4.22 -14.88 19.56
C PRO A 316 3.51 -16.21 19.82
N ILE A 317 4.13 -17.12 20.60
CA ILE A 317 3.53 -18.42 20.96
C ILE A 317 2.34 -18.18 21.89
N LYS A 318 2.51 -17.30 22.88
CA LYS A 318 1.42 -16.92 23.79
C LYS A 318 0.28 -16.22 23.05
N ALA A 319 0.59 -15.32 22.13
CA ALA A 319 -0.42 -14.65 21.29
C ALA A 319 -1.23 -15.65 20.45
N THR A 320 -0.56 -16.64 19.87
CA THR A 320 -1.24 -17.71 19.12
C THR A 320 -2.14 -18.55 20.03
N LEU A 321 -1.68 -18.92 21.24
CA LEU A 321 -2.47 -19.67 22.22
C LEU A 321 -3.72 -18.86 22.64
N ASP A 322 -3.56 -17.57 22.93
CA ASP A 322 -4.66 -16.70 23.31
C ASP A 322 -5.72 -16.59 22.20
N LEU A 323 -5.31 -16.56 20.93
CA LEU A 323 -6.24 -16.61 19.78
C LEU A 323 -6.99 -17.93 19.68
N MET A 324 -6.33 -19.06 19.96
CA MET A 324 -6.90 -20.41 19.84
C MET A 324 -7.83 -20.78 21.01
N THR A 325 -7.65 -20.16 22.18
CA THR A 325 -8.42 -20.45 23.41
C THR A 325 -9.52 -19.43 23.68
N ARG A 326 -9.83 -18.56 22.73
CA ARG A 326 -10.97 -17.63 22.83
C ARG A 326 -12.30 -18.38 22.93
N ASP A 327 -13.31 -17.69 23.48
CA ASP A 327 -14.67 -18.19 23.58
C ASP A 327 -15.19 -18.73 22.22
N MET A 328 -15.96 -19.82 22.31
CA MET A 328 -16.58 -20.43 21.12
C MET A 328 -17.48 -19.44 20.41
N LYS A 329 -17.36 -19.36 19.09
CA LYS A 329 -18.19 -18.50 18.23
C LYS A 329 -18.65 -19.28 17.02
N THR A 330 -19.82 -18.93 16.51
CA THR A 330 -20.28 -19.37 15.18
C THR A 330 -19.47 -18.66 14.11
N GLU A 331 -19.16 -19.35 13.03
CA GLU A 331 -18.47 -18.78 11.88
C GLU A 331 -19.39 -17.89 11.05
#